data_05834c6ba3524cd391f08a12f61765d3
#
_entry.id   05834c6ba3524cd391f08a12f61765d3
#
_cell.length_a   1.000
_cell.length_b   1.000
_cell.length_c   1.000
_cell.angle_alpha   90.00
_cell.angle_beta   90.00
_cell.angle_gamma   90.00
#
_symmetry.space_group_name_H-M   'P 1'
#
loop_
_entity.id
_entity.type
_entity.pdbx_description
1 polymer ?
#
loop_
_entity_poly.entity_id
_entity_poly.type
_entity_poly.pdbx_seq_one_letter_code
_entity_poly.pdbx_strand_id
1 'polypeptide(L)'
;MKLAIITLLSALSISSIAALYSLLGLAAIFSAAKIPVLLMGGVLEVGKLVTASWLYQNWKKTPLLLKSYLTLAVVVLIFITSMGIFGFLSKAHLDQTISVGDNTLEIQQIQTRIDRETKRITDADLVISQLDKAVQVLIEYDRVRGDTGAIATREKQKDERAELNTIIDDAQDKISEYNDAKLVLSKEQIELEAEVGPLKYIAEAMYGDGAKDHFDEAVRWVIFLLIFVFDPL
;
A
#
# COMPACT_ATOMS: atom_id res chain seq x y z
N MET A 1 47.09 11.10 1.75
CA MET A 1 46.41 11.14 3.05
C MET A 1 44.92 11.53 2.96
N LYS A 2 44.56 12.68 2.35
CA LYS A 2 43.15 13.13 2.29
C LYS A 2 42.20 12.11 1.60
N LEU A 3 42.61 11.52 0.47
CA LEU A 3 41.79 10.52 -0.25
C LEU A 3 41.56 9.26 0.58
N ALA A 4 42.60 8.75 1.28
CA ALA A 4 42.47 7.56 2.14
C ALA A 4 41.51 7.77 3.33
N ILE A 5 41.48 9.01 3.88
CA ILE A 5 40.52 9.35 4.95
C ILE A 5 39.09 9.39 4.38
N ILE A 6 38.90 9.98 3.20
CA ILE A 6 37.59 10.04 2.55
C ILE A 6 37.08 8.63 2.22
N THR A 7 37.93 7.77 1.65
CA THR A 7 37.56 6.38 1.35
C THR A 7 37.20 5.58 2.61
N LEU A 8 37.97 5.76 3.69
CA LEU A 8 37.68 5.13 4.97
C LEU A 8 36.33 5.59 5.56
N LEU A 9 36.10 6.91 5.55
CA LEU A 9 34.81 7.45 6.02
C LEU A 9 33.64 6.96 5.19
N SER A 10 33.76 6.92 3.88
CA SER A 10 32.75 6.40 2.97
C SER A 10 32.46 4.91 3.24
N ALA A 11 33.49 4.09 3.38
CA ALA A 11 33.35 2.67 3.67
C ALA A 11 32.68 2.43 5.03
N LEU A 12 33.08 3.16 6.07
CA LEU A 12 32.45 3.09 7.39
C LEU A 12 30.99 3.52 7.36
N SER A 13 30.65 4.58 6.60
CA SER A 13 29.27 5.04 6.47
C SER A 13 28.39 3.99 5.78
N ILE A 14 28.86 3.42 4.67
CA ILE A 14 28.13 2.36 3.95
C ILE A 14 27.91 1.14 4.86
N SER A 15 28.99 0.66 5.51
CA SER A 15 28.91 -0.49 6.43
C SER A 15 27.96 -0.24 7.60
N SER A 16 27.97 1.00 8.15
CA SER A 16 27.05 1.34 9.26
C SER A 16 25.58 1.35 8.84
N ILE A 17 25.29 1.86 7.65
CA ILE A 17 23.93 1.88 7.08
C ILE A 17 23.47 0.44 6.76
N ALA A 18 24.35 -0.37 6.16
CA ALA A 18 24.04 -1.78 5.86
C ALA A 18 23.76 -2.57 7.15
N ALA A 19 24.60 -2.39 8.18
CA ALA A 19 24.40 -2.98 9.50
C ALA A 19 23.04 -2.56 10.10
N LEU A 20 22.69 -1.27 10.03
CA LEU A 20 21.42 -0.77 10.55
C LEU A 20 20.23 -1.42 9.83
N TYR A 21 20.24 -1.50 8.51
CA TYR A 21 19.16 -2.12 7.74
C TYR A 21 19.07 -3.63 7.98
N SER A 22 20.22 -4.31 8.09
CA SER A 22 20.29 -5.72 8.47
C SER A 22 19.63 -5.98 9.83
N LEU A 23 20.00 -5.17 10.83
CA LEU A 23 19.44 -5.30 12.19
C LEU A 23 17.93 -5.02 12.24
N LEU A 24 17.48 -3.95 11.58
CA LEU A 24 16.06 -3.60 11.51
C LEU A 24 15.25 -4.68 10.79
N GLY A 25 15.81 -5.26 9.72
CA GLY A 25 15.18 -6.35 8.98
C GLY A 25 15.08 -7.63 9.78
N LEU A 26 16.14 -8.04 10.45
CA LEU A 26 16.10 -9.17 11.37
C LEU A 26 15.09 -8.96 12.51
N ALA A 27 15.05 -7.75 13.09
CA ALA A 27 14.07 -7.40 14.11
C ALA A 27 12.63 -7.36 13.59
N ALA A 28 12.41 -7.07 12.30
CA ALA A 28 11.10 -7.16 11.67
C ALA A 28 10.63 -8.60 11.46
N ILE A 29 11.54 -9.49 11.05
CA ILE A 29 11.27 -10.93 10.90
C ILE A 29 10.94 -11.57 12.26
N PHE A 30 11.71 -11.21 13.31
CA PHE A 30 11.54 -11.74 14.67
C PHE A 30 10.89 -10.71 15.60
N SER A 31 9.72 -10.23 15.24
CA SER A 31 9.02 -9.11 15.93
C SER A 31 8.77 -9.37 17.43
N ALA A 32 8.57 -10.62 17.84
CA ALA A 32 8.37 -11.00 19.23
C ALA A 32 9.66 -10.93 20.08
N ALA A 33 10.85 -10.92 19.44
CA ALA A 33 12.16 -10.93 20.11
C ALA A 33 13.05 -9.78 19.64
N LYS A 34 12.49 -8.59 19.38
CA LYS A 34 13.20 -7.43 18.80
C LYS A 34 14.50 -7.11 19.51
N ILE A 35 14.47 -6.92 20.85
CA ILE A 35 15.65 -6.51 21.63
C ILE A 35 16.76 -7.55 21.60
N PRO A 36 16.51 -8.83 21.89
CA PRO A 36 17.54 -9.86 21.77
C PRO A 36 18.15 -9.96 20.38
N VAL A 37 17.33 -9.86 19.33
CA VAL A 37 17.78 -9.94 17.94
C VAL A 37 18.66 -8.75 17.56
N LEU A 38 18.29 -7.52 17.98
CA LEU A 38 19.12 -6.33 17.76
C LEU A 38 20.49 -6.44 18.46
N LEU A 39 20.51 -6.91 19.70
CA LEU A 39 21.76 -7.10 20.44
C LEU A 39 22.65 -8.17 19.79
N MET A 40 22.09 -9.34 19.51
CA MET A 40 22.83 -10.43 18.85
C MET A 40 23.34 -10.01 17.47
N GLY A 41 22.47 -9.43 16.65
CA GLY A 41 22.83 -8.98 15.32
C GLY A 41 23.93 -7.93 15.35
N GLY A 42 23.86 -6.96 16.28
CA GLY A 42 24.93 -5.95 16.46
C GLY A 42 26.27 -6.56 16.80
N VAL A 43 26.32 -7.55 17.71
CA VAL A 43 27.55 -8.27 18.05
C VAL A 43 28.07 -9.07 16.85
N LEU A 44 27.16 -9.71 16.07
CA LEU A 44 27.56 -10.47 14.88
C LEU A 44 28.11 -9.57 13.77
N GLU A 45 27.54 -8.37 13.57
CA GLU A 45 28.08 -7.39 12.60
C GLU A 45 29.51 -6.95 12.95
N VAL A 46 29.75 -6.60 14.20
CA VAL A 46 31.11 -6.25 14.65
C VAL A 46 32.03 -7.48 14.53
N GLY A 47 31.56 -8.65 14.92
CA GLY A 47 32.32 -9.90 14.83
C GLY A 47 32.71 -10.25 13.38
N LYS A 48 31.80 -10.06 12.43
CA LYS A 48 32.02 -10.23 10.99
C LYS A 48 33.19 -9.36 10.51
N LEU A 49 33.13 -8.06 10.78
CA LEU A 49 34.15 -7.10 10.34
C LEU A 49 35.53 -7.39 10.98
N VAL A 50 35.56 -7.66 12.27
CA VAL A 50 36.79 -7.98 13.00
C VAL A 50 37.40 -9.29 12.48
N THR A 51 36.60 -10.33 12.30
CA THR A 51 37.07 -11.64 11.82
C THR A 51 37.58 -11.56 10.39
N ALA A 52 36.86 -10.88 9.49
CA ALA A 52 37.27 -10.68 8.10
C ALA A 52 38.57 -9.91 8.02
N SER A 53 38.70 -8.78 8.76
CA SER A 53 39.90 -7.99 8.81
C SER A 53 41.12 -8.76 9.37
N TRP A 54 40.90 -9.49 10.47
CA TRP A 54 41.96 -10.32 11.06
C TRP A 54 42.39 -11.43 10.10
N LEU A 55 41.47 -12.12 9.46
CA LEU A 55 41.74 -13.19 8.52
C LEU A 55 42.50 -12.68 7.29
N TYR A 56 42.14 -11.52 6.76
CA TYR A 56 42.85 -10.86 5.65
C TYR A 56 44.30 -10.55 6.02
N GLN A 57 44.54 -9.94 7.19
CA GLN A 57 45.89 -9.59 7.65
C GLN A 57 46.74 -10.82 7.93
N ASN A 58 46.17 -11.92 8.43
CA ASN A 58 46.89 -13.11 8.81
C ASN A 58 46.78 -14.27 7.81
N TRP A 59 46.26 -14.04 6.59
CA TRP A 59 45.93 -15.08 5.62
C TRP A 59 47.07 -16.09 5.37
N LYS A 60 48.33 -15.62 5.28
CA LYS A 60 49.51 -16.48 5.02
C LYS A 60 49.97 -17.26 6.25
N LYS A 61 49.70 -16.77 7.45
CA LYS A 61 50.17 -17.34 8.71
C LYS A 61 49.17 -18.32 9.34
N THR A 62 47.91 -18.25 8.94
CA THR A 62 46.83 -19.03 9.54
C THR A 62 46.84 -20.48 8.99
N PRO A 63 46.78 -21.51 9.83
CA PRO A 63 46.68 -22.90 9.40
C PRO A 63 45.41 -23.13 8.59
N LEU A 64 45.46 -24.06 7.64
CA LEU A 64 44.40 -24.27 6.62
C LEU A 64 43.03 -24.54 7.29
N LEU A 65 42.99 -25.36 8.36
CA LEU A 65 41.77 -25.70 9.05
C LEU A 65 41.05 -24.47 9.66
N LEU A 66 41.83 -23.62 10.35
CA LEU A 66 41.31 -22.39 10.96
C LEU A 66 40.90 -21.38 9.86
N LYS A 67 41.68 -21.27 8.79
CA LYS A 67 41.39 -20.42 7.65
C LYS A 67 40.06 -20.79 6.99
N SER A 68 39.84 -22.08 6.70
CA SER A 68 38.59 -22.54 6.08
C SER A 68 37.38 -22.35 7.01
N TYR A 69 37.54 -22.61 8.31
CA TYR A 69 36.49 -22.38 9.30
C TYR A 69 36.08 -20.89 9.37
N LEU A 70 37.07 -19.99 9.54
CA LEU A 70 36.80 -18.56 9.67
C LEU A 70 36.21 -17.96 8.34
N THR A 71 36.72 -18.45 7.21
CA THR A 71 36.15 -18.02 5.89
C THR A 71 34.69 -18.44 5.78
N LEU A 72 34.39 -19.71 6.10
CA LEU A 72 33.00 -20.18 6.09
C LEU A 72 32.12 -19.41 7.08
N ALA A 73 32.63 -19.13 8.28
CA ALA A 73 31.89 -18.35 9.27
C ALA A 73 31.58 -16.93 8.77
N VAL A 74 32.53 -16.24 8.15
CA VAL A 74 32.32 -14.92 7.56
C VAL A 74 31.29 -14.98 6.42
N VAL A 75 31.38 -15.97 5.53
CA VAL A 75 30.40 -16.16 4.43
C VAL A 75 28.99 -16.38 4.97
N VAL A 76 28.83 -17.21 6.00
CA VAL A 76 27.52 -17.44 6.65
C VAL A 76 27.00 -16.15 7.29
N LEU A 77 27.86 -15.37 7.95
CA LEU A 77 27.48 -14.10 8.55
C LEU A 77 27.04 -13.08 7.49
N ILE A 78 27.76 -12.98 6.36
CA ILE A 78 27.36 -12.15 5.23
C ILE A 78 25.97 -12.56 4.75
N PHE A 79 25.72 -13.85 4.59
CA PHE A 79 24.42 -14.35 4.14
C PHE A 79 23.28 -13.98 5.11
N ILE A 80 23.51 -14.11 6.42
CA ILE A 80 22.54 -13.74 7.46
C ILE A 80 22.24 -12.24 7.43
N THR A 81 23.27 -11.40 7.29
CA THR A 81 23.10 -9.93 7.22
C THR A 81 22.40 -9.49 5.95
N SER A 82 22.73 -10.10 4.82
CA SER A 82 22.03 -9.90 3.53
C SER A 82 20.54 -10.28 3.62
N MET A 83 20.20 -11.40 4.32
CA MET A 83 18.80 -11.74 4.60
C MET A 83 18.10 -10.69 5.47
N GLY A 84 18.81 -10.08 6.41
CA GLY A 84 18.28 -8.96 7.20
C GLY A 84 17.92 -7.77 6.34
N ILE A 85 18.82 -7.32 5.46
CA ILE A 85 18.57 -6.22 4.52
C ILE A 85 17.40 -6.55 3.59
N PHE A 86 17.37 -7.79 3.06
CA PHE A 86 16.27 -8.28 2.23
C PHE A 86 14.93 -8.18 2.97
N GLY A 87 14.89 -8.66 4.22
CA GLY A 87 13.68 -8.61 5.05
C GLY A 87 13.20 -7.20 5.33
N PHE A 88 14.11 -6.24 5.57
CA PHE A 88 13.79 -4.84 5.77
C PHE A 88 13.15 -4.21 4.52
N LEU A 89 13.82 -4.34 3.37
CA LEU A 89 13.36 -3.75 2.12
C LEU A 89 12.07 -4.42 1.60
N SER A 90 11.98 -5.75 1.71
CA SER A 90 10.76 -6.49 1.35
C SER A 90 9.57 -6.10 2.22
N LYS A 91 9.79 -5.91 3.53
CA LYS A 91 8.74 -5.46 4.43
C LYS A 91 8.27 -4.05 4.07
N ALA A 92 9.19 -3.12 3.82
CA ALA A 92 8.85 -1.76 3.42
C ALA A 92 8.00 -1.74 2.14
N HIS A 93 8.36 -2.56 1.14
CA HIS A 93 7.57 -2.71 -0.08
C HIS A 93 6.17 -3.32 0.20
N LEU A 94 6.11 -4.36 1.04
CA LEU A 94 4.85 -5.03 1.38
C LEU A 94 3.89 -4.08 2.12
N ASP A 95 4.41 -3.29 3.06
CA ASP A 95 3.62 -2.31 3.82
C ASP A 95 2.98 -1.27 2.87
N GLN A 96 3.69 -0.82 1.82
CA GLN A 96 3.14 0.05 0.77
C GLN A 96 2.05 -0.66 -0.06
N THR A 97 2.27 -1.90 -0.46
CA THR A 97 1.33 -2.65 -1.29
C THR A 97 0.02 -2.95 -0.54
N ILE A 98 0.10 -3.24 0.77
CA ILE A 98 -1.06 -3.45 1.63
C ILE A 98 -1.89 -2.16 1.71
N SER A 99 -1.26 -1.01 1.94
CA SER A 99 -1.95 0.28 2.02
C SER A 99 -2.71 0.63 0.73
N VAL A 100 -2.12 0.37 -0.44
CA VAL A 100 -2.81 0.53 -1.74
C VAL A 100 -4.01 -0.42 -1.85
N GLY A 101 -3.87 -1.66 -1.41
CA GLY A 101 -4.94 -2.66 -1.43
C GLY A 101 -6.11 -2.29 -0.53
N ASP A 102 -5.83 -1.83 0.68
CA ASP A 102 -6.84 -1.41 1.65
C ASP A 102 -7.64 -0.20 1.14
N ASN A 103 -6.97 0.82 0.61
CA ASN A 103 -7.64 1.98 0.02
C ASN A 103 -8.54 1.59 -1.17
N THR A 104 -8.10 0.67 -2.01
CA THR A 104 -8.90 0.16 -3.15
C THR A 104 -10.19 -0.50 -2.66
N LEU A 105 -10.12 -1.34 -1.63
CA LEU A 105 -11.29 -2.01 -1.05
C LEU A 105 -12.25 -1.00 -0.41
N GLU A 106 -11.74 0.00 0.29
CA GLU A 106 -12.54 1.03 0.94
C GLU A 106 -13.25 1.92 -0.09
N ILE A 107 -12.57 2.33 -1.17
CA ILE A 107 -13.16 3.04 -2.31
C ILE A 107 -14.29 2.21 -2.95
N GLN A 108 -14.12 0.91 -3.12
CA GLN A 108 -15.17 0.03 -3.65
C GLN A 108 -16.38 -0.07 -2.72
N GLN A 109 -16.15 -0.13 -1.40
CA GLN A 109 -17.24 -0.13 -0.43
C GLN A 109 -18.02 1.18 -0.44
N ILE A 110 -17.33 2.32 -0.52
CA ILE A 110 -17.96 3.63 -0.65
C ILE A 110 -18.76 3.71 -1.95
N GLN A 111 -18.23 3.23 -3.08
CA GLN A 111 -18.96 3.17 -4.34
C GLN A 111 -20.25 2.35 -4.22
N THR A 112 -20.19 1.20 -3.57
CA THR A 112 -21.37 0.37 -3.31
C THR A 112 -22.43 1.10 -2.48
N ARG A 113 -22.01 1.95 -1.53
CA ARG A 113 -22.94 2.79 -0.75
C ARG A 113 -23.57 3.88 -1.61
N ILE A 114 -22.79 4.55 -2.46
CA ILE A 114 -23.28 5.54 -3.44
C ILE A 114 -24.32 4.91 -4.36
N ASP A 115 -24.03 3.73 -4.91
CA ASP A 115 -24.94 3.01 -5.81
C ASP A 115 -26.27 2.66 -5.12
N ARG A 116 -26.22 2.32 -3.84
CA ARG A 116 -27.40 2.05 -3.02
C ARG A 116 -28.27 3.28 -2.80
N GLU A 117 -27.66 4.42 -2.45
CA GLU A 117 -28.39 5.67 -2.28
C GLU A 117 -28.94 6.18 -3.63
N THR A 118 -28.17 6.04 -4.71
CA THR A 118 -28.61 6.36 -6.08
C THR A 118 -29.86 5.52 -6.47
N LYS A 119 -29.87 4.25 -6.09
CA LYS A 119 -31.04 3.40 -6.30
C LYS A 119 -32.26 3.90 -5.50
N ARG A 120 -32.07 4.34 -4.25
CA ARG A 120 -33.16 4.94 -3.44
C ARG A 120 -33.77 6.16 -4.11
N ILE A 121 -32.95 7.04 -4.69
CA ILE A 121 -33.40 8.18 -5.47
C ILE A 121 -34.22 7.71 -6.67
N THR A 122 -33.70 6.75 -7.42
CA THR A 122 -34.38 6.23 -8.63
C THR A 122 -35.73 5.61 -8.27
N ASP A 123 -35.81 4.85 -7.19
CA ASP A 123 -37.04 4.22 -6.73
C ASP A 123 -38.07 5.27 -6.28
N ALA A 124 -37.65 6.32 -5.56
CA ALA A 124 -38.50 7.43 -5.15
C ALA A 124 -39.02 8.25 -6.36
N ASP A 125 -38.13 8.58 -7.28
CA ASP A 125 -38.49 9.28 -8.54
C ASP A 125 -39.50 8.48 -9.38
N LEU A 126 -39.35 7.15 -9.40
CA LEU A 126 -40.31 6.27 -10.09
C LEU A 126 -41.71 6.40 -9.47
N VAL A 127 -41.82 6.42 -8.14
CA VAL A 127 -43.10 6.59 -7.44
C VAL A 127 -43.69 7.99 -7.73
N ILE A 128 -42.89 9.03 -7.65
CA ILE A 128 -43.30 10.40 -7.99
C ILE A 128 -43.85 10.45 -9.44
N SER A 129 -43.12 9.82 -10.38
CA SER A 129 -43.58 9.73 -11.78
C SER A 129 -44.91 9.01 -11.94
N GLN A 130 -45.16 7.92 -11.14
CA GLN A 130 -46.45 7.21 -11.13
C GLN A 130 -47.58 8.09 -10.58
N LEU A 131 -47.31 8.83 -9.50
CA LEU A 131 -48.24 9.79 -8.92
C LEU A 131 -48.61 10.91 -9.91
N ASP A 132 -47.61 11.42 -10.66
CA ASP A 132 -47.82 12.42 -11.71
C ASP A 132 -48.69 11.85 -12.85
N LYS A 133 -48.38 10.64 -13.30
CA LYS A 133 -49.18 9.99 -14.35
C LYS A 133 -50.65 9.78 -13.92
N ALA A 134 -50.89 9.41 -12.65
CA ALA A 134 -52.24 9.27 -12.14
C ALA A 134 -53.04 10.60 -12.21
N VAL A 135 -52.39 11.71 -11.86
CA VAL A 135 -52.98 13.06 -11.99
C VAL A 135 -53.20 13.43 -13.44
N GLN A 136 -52.20 13.17 -14.30
CA GLN A 136 -52.26 13.44 -15.74
C GLN A 136 -53.46 12.74 -16.40
N VAL A 137 -53.69 11.48 -16.13
CA VAL A 137 -54.85 10.72 -16.65
C VAL A 137 -56.17 11.39 -16.26
N LEU A 138 -56.31 11.90 -15.03
CA LEU A 138 -57.49 12.59 -14.60
C LEU A 138 -57.72 13.90 -15.36
N ILE A 139 -56.67 14.63 -15.70
CA ILE A 139 -56.72 15.84 -16.51
C ILE A 139 -57.13 15.51 -17.94
N GLU A 140 -56.58 14.47 -18.56
CA GLU A 140 -56.91 13.99 -19.89
C GLU A 140 -58.40 13.61 -20.08
N TYR A 141 -59.03 13.06 -19.01
CA TYR A 141 -60.42 12.73 -18.98
C TYR A 141 -61.34 13.89 -18.52
N ASP A 142 -60.82 15.14 -18.50
CA ASP A 142 -61.53 16.35 -18.05
C ASP A 142 -62.06 16.28 -16.59
N ARG A 143 -61.48 15.41 -15.79
CA ARG A 143 -61.83 15.23 -14.35
C ARG A 143 -60.94 16.10 -13.46
N VAL A 144 -61.02 17.43 -13.66
CA VAL A 144 -60.11 18.33 -12.93
C VAL A 144 -60.65 18.69 -11.54
N ARG A 145 -61.97 18.88 -11.40
CA ARG A 145 -62.63 19.34 -10.17
C ARG A 145 -63.43 18.24 -9.50
N GLY A 146 -63.78 18.42 -8.19
CA GLY A 146 -64.52 17.48 -7.36
C GLY A 146 -63.64 16.58 -6.51
N ASP A 147 -64.20 15.82 -5.57
CA ASP A 147 -63.51 15.05 -4.57
C ASP A 147 -62.64 13.92 -5.12
N THR A 148 -62.84 13.51 -6.36
CA THR A 148 -62.04 12.52 -7.11
C THR A 148 -61.34 13.11 -8.32
N GLY A 149 -61.31 14.43 -8.44
CA GLY A 149 -60.62 15.13 -9.53
C GLY A 149 -59.12 15.27 -9.31
N ALA A 150 -58.44 15.74 -10.36
CA ALA A 150 -57.00 15.91 -10.36
C ALA A 150 -56.48 16.81 -9.21
N ILE A 151 -57.20 17.88 -8.86
CA ILE A 151 -56.80 18.80 -7.76
C ILE A 151 -56.89 18.10 -6.42
N ALA A 152 -58.00 17.40 -6.12
CA ALA A 152 -58.18 16.67 -4.86
C ALA A 152 -57.19 15.51 -4.74
N THR A 153 -56.90 14.81 -5.84
CA THR A 153 -55.91 13.73 -5.87
C THR A 153 -54.52 14.27 -5.56
N ARG A 154 -54.13 15.42 -6.15
CA ARG A 154 -52.81 16.03 -5.90
C ARG A 154 -52.67 16.50 -4.44
N GLU A 155 -53.74 17.03 -3.83
CA GLU A 155 -53.73 17.40 -2.42
C GLU A 155 -53.59 16.18 -1.50
N LYS A 156 -54.27 15.05 -1.82
CA LYS A 156 -54.08 13.78 -1.09
C LYS A 156 -52.71 13.17 -1.20
N GLN A 157 -51.99 13.42 -2.30
CA GLN A 157 -50.62 12.95 -2.56
C GLN A 157 -49.57 13.88 -1.95
N LYS A 158 -49.95 15.01 -1.36
CA LYS A 158 -48.99 16.05 -0.90
C LYS A 158 -48.01 15.53 0.16
N ASP A 159 -48.51 14.81 1.16
CA ASP A 159 -47.67 14.31 2.24
C ASP A 159 -46.73 13.19 1.74
N GLU A 160 -47.22 12.28 0.89
CA GLU A 160 -46.43 11.23 0.27
C GLU A 160 -45.33 11.80 -0.62
N ARG A 161 -45.61 12.85 -1.38
CA ARG A 161 -44.61 13.57 -2.19
C ARG A 161 -43.57 14.26 -1.33
N ALA A 162 -43.99 14.86 -0.23
CA ALA A 162 -43.05 15.51 0.71
C ALA A 162 -42.10 14.46 1.33
N GLU A 163 -42.61 13.30 1.71
CA GLU A 163 -41.80 12.20 2.22
C GLU A 163 -40.82 11.68 1.18
N LEU A 164 -41.26 11.47 -0.08
CA LEU A 164 -40.40 11.02 -1.17
C LEU A 164 -39.29 12.05 -1.49
N ASN A 165 -39.62 13.34 -1.50
CA ASN A 165 -38.61 14.40 -1.69
C ASN A 165 -37.60 14.40 -0.54
N THR A 166 -38.04 14.23 0.72
CA THR A 166 -37.13 14.11 1.86
C THR A 166 -36.19 12.92 1.70
N ILE A 167 -36.69 11.77 1.21
CA ILE A 167 -35.84 10.59 0.92
C ILE A 167 -34.81 10.90 -0.15
N ILE A 168 -35.16 11.66 -1.19
CA ILE A 168 -34.26 12.07 -2.25
C ILE A 168 -33.18 13.02 -1.70
N ASP A 169 -33.58 14.05 -0.95
CA ASP A 169 -32.67 15.02 -0.36
C ASP A 169 -31.68 14.34 0.60
N ASP A 170 -32.15 13.50 1.50
CA ASP A 170 -31.34 12.72 2.43
C ASP A 170 -30.34 11.80 1.69
N ALA A 171 -30.77 11.19 0.60
CA ALA A 171 -29.91 10.31 -0.20
C ALA A 171 -28.84 11.14 -0.97
N GLN A 172 -29.19 12.31 -1.47
CA GLN A 172 -28.25 13.22 -2.14
C GLN A 172 -27.18 13.74 -1.18
N ASP A 173 -27.58 14.11 0.04
CA ASP A 173 -26.64 14.57 1.08
C ASP A 173 -25.63 13.45 1.42
N LYS A 174 -26.10 12.21 1.58
CA LYS A 174 -25.22 11.05 1.82
C LYS A 174 -24.30 10.77 0.64
N ILE A 175 -24.78 10.88 -0.59
CA ILE A 175 -23.95 10.72 -1.80
C ILE A 175 -22.85 11.77 -1.81
N SER A 176 -23.16 13.02 -1.43
CA SER A 176 -22.15 14.08 -1.32
C SER A 176 -21.09 13.73 -0.29
N GLU A 177 -21.47 13.33 0.92
CA GLU A 177 -20.55 12.90 1.98
C GLU A 177 -19.67 11.71 1.53
N TYR A 178 -20.26 10.71 0.89
CA TYR A 178 -19.51 9.57 0.36
C TYR A 178 -18.54 9.95 -0.76
N ASN A 179 -18.92 10.90 -1.64
CA ASN A 179 -18.02 11.38 -2.68
C ASN A 179 -16.83 12.16 -2.10
N ASP A 180 -17.04 12.95 -1.05
CA ASP A 180 -15.97 13.65 -0.36
C ASP A 180 -14.98 12.66 0.29
N ALA A 181 -15.50 11.64 0.99
CA ALA A 181 -14.67 10.58 1.56
C ALA A 181 -13.90 9.81 0.48
N LYS A 182 -14.57 9.45 -0.62
CA LYS A 182 -13.93 8.78 -1.76
C LYS A 182 -12.82 9.62 -2.38
N LEU A 183 -13.01 10.93 -2.48
CA LEU A 183 -12.01 11.85 -3.04
C LEU A 183 -10.72 11.85 -2.20
N VAL A 184 -10.84 11.87 -0.87
CA VAL A 184 -9.68 11.82 0.03
C VAL A 184 -8.88 10.52 -0.19
N LEU A 185 -9.56 9.37 -0.12
CA LEU A 185 -8.92 8.06 -0.33
C LEU A 185 -8.32 7.91 -1.72
N SER A 186 -8.99 8.45 -2.75
CA SER A 186 -8.47 8.40 -4.12
C SER A 186 -7.19 9.22 -4.30
N LYS A 187 -7.07 10.36 -3.62
CA LYS A 187 -5.83 11.16 -3.62
C LYS A 187 -4.69 10.41 -2.94
N GLU A 188 -4.97 9.86 -1.77
CA GLU A 188 -3.99 9.06 -1.02
C GLU A 188 -3.52 7.84 -1.82
N GLN A 189 -4.43 7.16 -2.51
CA GLN A 189 -4.09 6.06 -3.41
C GLN A 189 -3.18 6.50 -4.56
N ILE A 190 -3.45 7.65 -5.19
CA ILE A 190 -2.61 8.19 -6.27
C ILE A 190 -1.20 8.51 -5.76
N GLU A 191 -1.07 9.07 -4.55
CA GLU A 191 0.22 9.36 -3.94
C GLU A 191 1.00 8.07 -3.69
N LEU A 192 0.38 7.05 -3.10
CA LEU A 192 1.00 5.73 -2.89
C LEU A 192 1.39 5.04 -4.21
N GLU A 193 0.54 5.11 -5.22
CA GLU A 193 0.85 4.56 -6.55
C GLU A 193 2.00 5.30 -7.24
N ALA A 194 2.16 6.61 -7.01
CA ALA A 194 3.26 7.40 -7.54
C ALA A 194 4.60 7.01 -6.88
N GLU A 195 4.62 6.68 -5.59
CA GLU A 195 5.81 6.18 -4.89
C GLU A 195 6.31 4.84 -5.46
N VAL A 196 5.38 3.97 -5.87
CA VAL A 196 5.71 2.67 -6.49
C VAL A 196 6.02 2.79 -7.99
N GLY A 197 5.70 3.92 -8.60
CA GLY A 197 5.86 4.18 -10.04
C GLY A 197 7.23 3.81 -10.60
N PRO A 198 8.37 4.24 -10.00
CA PRO A 198 9.72 3.90 -10.49
C PRO A 198 9.97 2.40 -10.59
N LEU A 199 9.45 1.59 -9.66
CA LEU A 199 9.57 0.13 -9.69
C LEU A 199 8.75 -0.49 -10.82
N LYS A 200 7.59 0.09 -11.18
CA LYS A 200 6.81 -0.33 -12.35
C LYS A 200 7.60 -0.17 -13.65
N TYR A 201 8.30 0.95 -13.84
CA TYR A 201 9.16 1.16 -15.01
C TYR A 201 10.32 0.16 -15.07
N ILE A 202 10.89 -0.22 -13.93
CA ILE A 202 11.94 -1.26 -13.89
C ILE A 202 11.34 -2.62 -14.29
N ALA A 203 10.15 -2.97 -13.78
CA ALA A 203 9.46 -4.18 -14.16
C ALA A 203 9.13 -4.21 -15.67
N GLU A 204 8.66 -3.11 -16.24
CA GLU A 204 8.41 -2.96 -17.67
C GLU A 204 9.70 -3.12 -18.50
N ALA A 205 10.81 -2.56 -18.03
CA ALA A 205 12.09 -2.70 -18.71
C ALA A 205 12.63 -4.14 -18.68
N MET A 206 12.32 -4.92 -17.64
CA MET A 206 12.77 -6.30 -17.46
C MET A 206 11.87 -7.33 -18.14
N TYR A 207 10.55 -7.13 -18.09
CA TYR A 207 9.54 -8.12 -18.46
C TYR A 207 8.58 -7.68 -19.57
N GLY A 208 8.67 -6.43 -20.05
CA GLY A 208 7.83 -5.91 -21.14
C GLY A 208 6.33 -6.03 -20.81
N ASP A 209 5.57 -6.63 -21.71
CA ASP A 209 4.10 -6.79 -21.57
C ASP A 209 3.68 -7.65 -20.34
N GLY A 210 4.60 -8.48 -19.82
CA GLY A 210 4.39 -9.30 -18.62
C GLY A 210 4.68 -8.58 -17.29
N ALA A 211 5.01 -7.30 -17.31
CA ALA A 211 5.48 -6.53 -16.13
C ALA A 211 4.52 -6.58 -14.93
N LYS A 212 3.22 -6.63 -15.17
CA LYS A 212 2.21 -6.68 -14.10
C LYS A 212 2.26 -7.99 -13.32
N ASP A 213 2.45 -9.11 -14.02
CA ASP A 213 2.46 -10.44 -13.41
C ASP A 213 3.79 -10.74 -12.70
N HIS A 214 4.88 -10.06 -13.13
CA HIS A 214 6.24 -10.22 -12.60
C HIS A 214 6.72 -9.04 -11.76
N PHE A 215 5.81 -8.18 -11.30
CA PHE A 215 6.17 -6.98 -10.55
C PHE A 215 6.95 -7.30 -9.26
N ASP A 216 6.48 -8.26 -8.47
CA ASP A 216 7.15 -8.68 -7.25
C ASP A 216 8.53 -9.30 -7.51
N GLU A 217 8.71 -9.96 -8.66
CA GLU A 217 10.00 -10.50 -9.07
C GLU A 217 10.98 -9.38 -9.41
N ALA A 218 10.53 -8.35 -10.13
CA ALA A 218 11.34 -7.17 -10.43
C ALA A 218 11.79 -6.47 -9.14
N VAL A 219 10.89 -6.30 -8.17
CA VAL A 219 11.21 -5.73 -6.86
C VAL A 219 12.28 -6.55 -6.15
N ARG A 220 12.16 -7.88 -6.13
CA ARG A 220 13.17 -8.77 -5.53
C ARG A 220 14.54 -8.61 -6.20
N TRP A 221 14.58 -8.50 -7.52
CA TRP A 221 15.84 -8.26 -8.24
C TRP A 221 16.48 -6.93 -7.87
N VAL A 222 15.68 -5.85 -7.76
CA VAL A 222 16.18 -4.55 -7.28
C VAL A 222 16.73 -4.66 -5.86
N ILE A 223 16.03 -5.36 -4.96
CA ILE A 223 16.50 -5.60 -3.59
C ILE A 223 17.82 -6.38 -3.58
N PHE A 224 17.96 -7.44 -4.39
CA PHE A 224 19.23 -8.17 -4.50
C PHE A 224 20.38 -7.31 -5.01
N LEU A 225 20.10 -6.46 -6.00
CA LEU A 225 21.10 -5.52 -6.51
C LEU A 225 21.53 -4.53 -5.43
N LEU A 226 20.59 -4.00 -4.67
CA LEU A 226 20.89 -3.11 -3.54
C LEU A 226 21.73 -3.81 -2.47
N ILE A 227 21.38 -5.06 -2.11
CA ILE A 227 22.16 -5.85 -1.17
C ILE A 227 23.59 -6.02 -1.66
N PHE A 228 23.78 -6.39 -2.93
CA PHE A 228 25.09 -6.56 -3.52
C PHE A 228 25.94 -5.29 -3.49
N VAL A 229 25.31 -4.13 -3.62
CA VAL A 229 26.00 -2.82 -3.57
C VAL A 229 26.29 -2.38 -2.15
N PHE A 230 25.38 -2.61 -1.21
CA PHE A 230 25.49 -2.10 0.17
C PHE A 230 26.18 -3.05 1.14
N ASP A 231 26.29 -4.34 0.84
CA ASP A 231 27.03 -5.32 1.66
C ASP A 231 28.34 -5.72 0.96
N PRO A 232 29.38 -4.88 1.02
CA PRO A 232 30.58 -4.96 0.17
C PRO A 232 31.66 -5.90 0.69
N LEU A 233 31.37 -6.85 1.54
CA LEU A 233 32.39 -7.79 2.07
C LEU A 233 32.69 -8.96 1.14
#